data_97ebfd280635d11668d867b5c84d4354
#
_entry.id   97ebfd280635d11668d867b5c84d4354
#
_cell.length_a   1.000
_cell.length_b   1.000
_cell.length_c   1.000
_cell.angle_alpha   90.00
_cell.angle_beta   90.00
_cell.angle_gamma   90.00
#
_symmetry.space_group_name_H-M   'P 1'
#
loop_
_entity.id
_entity.type
_entity.pdbx_description
1 polymer ?
#
loop_
_entity_poly.entity_id
_entity_poly.type
_entity_poly.pdbx_seq_one_letter_code
_entity_poly.pdbx_strand_id
1 'polypeptide(L)'
;MNILERLAAHAKERVALAEQACPLETIRQKASRMEKGDGRFEKALKKPGLSFICECKKASPSRGVIAENFPYLQIAREYQSAGADAVSVLTEPKWFLGSDRHLREIAETVSLPCLRKDFTVDEYMIYEAKLLGASAVLLICSILSSQQLREYLQLCEQLGLSALVETHDEGEVGMALAAGARIIGVNNRNLRDFSVDTENSRRLREQIPAEVLFVSESGVKTAADAAALREIGADAVLVGETMMRAKDKRAMLAELRGAK
;
A
#
# COMPACT_ATOMS: atom_id res chain seq x y z
N MET A 1 2.12 7.68 -23.57
CA MET A 1 1.90 6.74 -22.43
C MET A 1 2.61 7.32 -21.22
N ASN A 2 1.86 7.71 -20.20
CA ASN A 2 2.41 8.22 -18.94
C ASN A 2 3.04 7.08 -18.12
N ILE A 3 3.69 7.39 -16.99
CA ILE A 3 4.37 6.36 -16.19
C ILE A 3 3.40 5.33 -15.61
N LEU A 4 2.20 5.75 -15.19
CA LEU A 4 1.19 4.86 -14.62
C LEU A 4 0.67 3.85 -15.65
N GLU A 5 0.41 4.31 -16.88
CA GLU A 5 0.03 3.43 -17.99
C GLU A 5 1.13 2.40 -18.32
N ARG A 6 2.41 2.81 -18.26
CA ARG A 6 3.56 1.91 -18.48
C ARG A 6 3.67 0.88 -17.36
N LEU A 7 3.43 1.27 -16.12
CA LEU A 7 3.44 0.38 -14.95
C LEU A 7 2.30 -0.64 -15.03
N ALA A 8 1.09 -0.18 -15.37
CA ALA A 8 -0.07 -1.06 -15.56
C ALA A 8 0.13 -2.04 -16.74
N ALA A 9 0.70 -1.57 -17.86
CA ALA A 9 1.01 -2.45 -19.00
C ALA A 9 2.02 -3.53 -18.62
N HIS A 10 3.11 -3.17 -17.93
CA HIS A 10 4.10 -4.12 -17.46
C HIS A 10 3.53 -5.10 -16.43
N ALA A 11 2.60 -4.65 -15.57
CA ALA A 11 1.92 -5.56 -14.65
C ALA A 11 1.09 -6.61 -15.41
N LYS A 12 0.37 -6.23 -16.49
CA LYS A 12 -0.35 -7.18 -17.36
C LYS A 12 0.59 -8.18 -18.04
N GLU A 13 1.76 -7.73 -18.51
CA GLU A 13 2.78 -8.63 -19.07
C GLU A 13 3.26 -9.66 -18.02
N ARG A 14 3.50 -9.22 -16.79
CA ARG A 14 3.90 -10.11 -15.69
C ARG A 14 2.81 -11.14 -15.37
N VAL A 15 1.55 -10.73 -15.32
CA VAL A 15 0.43 -11.66 -15.12
C VAL A 15 0.38 -12.71 -16.23
N ALA A 16 0.44 -12.29 -17.50
CA ALA A 16 0.42 -13.21 -18.62
C ALA A 16 1.55 -14.26 -18.58
N LEU A 17 2.75 -13.87 -18.14
CA LEU A 17 3.87 -14.78 -17.92
C LEU A 17 3.65 -15.71 -16.72
N ALA A 18 3.09 -15.19 -15.64
CA ALA A 18 2.81 -15.97 -14.44
C ALA A 18 1.72 -17.03 -14.70
N GLU A 19 0.68 -16.70 -15.47
CA GLU A 19 -0.37 -17.63 -15.87
C GLU A 19 0.13 -18.79 -16.73
N GLN A 20 1.15 -18.57 -17.57
CA GLN A 20 1.79 -19.66 -18.33
C GLN A 20 2.46 -20.68 -17.39
N ALA A 21 3.04 -20.21 -16.29
CA ALA A 21 3.70 -21.08 -15.30
C ALA A 21 2.69 -21.69 -14.29
N CYS A 22 1.67 -20.95 -13.94
CA CYS A 22 0.62 -21.35 -13.00
C CYS A 22 -0.73 -20.78 -13.45
N PRO A 23 -1.60 -21.57 -14.14
CA PRO A 23 -2.89 -21.08 -14.62
C PRO A 23 -3.76 -20.47 -13.51
N LEU A 24 -4.61 -19.48 -13.88
CA LEU A 24 -5.50 -18.78 -12.96
C LEU A 24 -6.31 -19.73 -12.07
N GLU A 25 -6.89 -20.77 -12.64
CA GLU A 25 -7.67 -21.76 -11.87
C GLU A 25 -6.83 -22.46 -10.79
N THR A 26 -5.56 -22.73 -11.10
CA THR A 26 -4.62 -23.37 -10.16
C THR A 26 -4.28 -22.43 -8.99
N ILE A 27 -3.98 -21.15 -9.27
CA ILE A 27 -3.66 -20.20 -8.22
C ILE A 27 -4.89 -19.89 -7.35
N ARG A 28 -6.07 -19.80 -7.97
CA ARG A 28 -7.36 -19.65 -7.29
C ARG A 28 -7.61 -20.78 -6.30
N GLN A 29 -7.45 -22.02 -6.73
CA GLN A 29 -7.62 -23.21 -5.88
C GLN A 29 -6.61 -23.22 -4.72
N LYS A 30 -5.35 -22.87 -4.97
CA LYS A 30 -4.33 -22.79 -3.92
C LYS A 30 -4.71 -21.71 -2.88
N ALA A 31 -5.09 -20.52 -3.32
CA ALA A 31 -5.46 -19.42 -2.43
C ALA A 31 -6.74 -19.74 -1.62
N SER A 32 -7.73 -20.40 -2.24
CA SER A 32 -8.99 -20.79 -1.58
C SER A 32 -8.82 -21.90 -0.51
N ARG A 33 -7.73 -22.66 -0.57
CA ARG A 33 -7.39 -23.65 0.46
C ARG A 33 -6.69 -23.05 1.67
N MET A 34 -6.20 -21.81 1.55
CA MET A 34 -5.63 -21.10 2.70
C MET A 34 -6.72 -20.64 3.65
N GLU A 35 -6.39 -20.56 4.92
CA GLU A 35 -7.28 -19.96 5.89
C GLU A 35 -7.64 -18.52 5.50
N LYS A 36 -8.93 -18.17 5.65
CA LYS A 36 -9.40 -16.81 5.38
C LYS A 36 -8.68 -15.84 6.32
N GLY A 37 -8.15 -14.75 5.79
CA GLY A 37 -7.50 -13.72 6.59
C GLY A 37 -8.49 -13.06 7.58
N ASP A 38 -7.97 -12.57 8.68
CA ASP A 38 -8.72 -12.00 9.79
C ASP A 38 -8.94 -10.49 9.71
N GLY A 39 -8.54 -9.85 8.60
CA GLY A 39 -8.61 -8.39 8.43
C GLY A 39 -7.60 -7.62 9.29
N ARG A 40 -6.49 -8.24 9.66
CA ARG A 40 -5.45 -7.69 10.55
C ARG A 40 -4.88 -6.35 10.08
N PHE A 41 -4.83 -6.08 8.78
CA PHE A 41 -4.37 -4.79 8.25
C PHE A 41 -5.36 -3.67 8.61
N GLU A 42 -6.64 -3.84 8.34
CA GLU A 42 -7.68 -2.87 8.70
C GLU A 42 -7.74 -2.67 10.22
N LYS A 43 -7.66 -3.75 11.02
CA LYS A 43 -7.61 -3.68 12.48
C LYS A 43 -6.41 -2.89 12.99
N ALA A 44 -5.25 -2.99 12.33
CA ALA A 44 -4.06 -2.25 12.71
C ALA A 44 -4.20 -0.74 12.49
N LEU A 45 -5.01 -0.32 11.51
CA LEU A 45 -5.25 1.08 11.21
C LEU A 45 -6.39 1.70 12.06
N LYS A 46 -7.28 0.90 12.63
CA LYS A 46 -8.40 1.35 13.48
C LYS A 46 -8.00 1.74 14.92
N LYS A 47 -6.73 1.72 15.22
CA LYS A 47 -6.24 2.09 16.56
C LYS A 47 -6.43 3.59 16.81
N PRO A 48 -6.61 4.02 18.07
CA PRO A 48 -6.64 5.44 18.41
C PRO A 48 -5.35 6.15 17.99
N GLY A 49 -5.49 7.32 17.35
CA GLY A 49 -4.39 8.13 16.87
C GLY A 49 -3.95 7.75 15.46
N LEU A 50 -2.87 8.38 14.98
CA LEU A 50 -2.36 8.19 13.63
C LEU A 50 -1.52 6.91 13.53
N SER A 51 -1.94 5.95 12.71
CA SER A 51 -1.20 4.73 12.42
C SER A 51 -0.14 4.98 11.34
N PHE A 52 0.96 4.23 11.39
CA PHE A 52 2.08 4.36 10.45
C PHE A 52 2.29 3.07 9.65
N ILE A 53 2.07 3.16 8.34
CA ILE A 53 2.42 2.13 7.36
C ILE A 53 3.82 2.47 6.85
N CYS A 54 4.84 1.73 7.31
CA CYS A 54 6.22 1.96 6.92
C CYS A 54 6.56 1.16 5.67
N GLU A 55 7.11 1.82 4.65
CA GLU A 55 7.33 1.20 3.34
C GLU A 55 8.77 0.72 3.12
N CYS A 56 8.92 -0.55 2.76
CA CYS A 56 10.15 -1.14 2.25
C CYS A 56 10.26 -0.89 0.74
N LYS A 57 11.11 0.05 0.34
CA LYS A 57 11.27 0.51 -1.04
C LYS A 57 12.72 0.70 -1.44
N LYS A 58 13.20 -0.08 -2.41
CA LYS A 58 14.57 0.01 -2.93
C LYS A 58 14.76 1.19 -3.87
N ALA A 59 13.81 1.42 -4.75
CA ALA A 59 13.86 2.46 -5.79
C ALA A 59 12.47 3.03 -6.08
N SER A 60 12.40 4.13 -6.82
CA SER A 60 11.16 4.67 -7.39
C SER A 60 11.42 5.44 -8.67
N PRO A 61 10.43 5.58 -9.59
CA PRO A 61 10.58 6.36 -10.83
C PRO A 61 11.00 7.81 -10.58
N SER A 62 10.56 8.42 -9.47
CA SER A 62 10.82 9.83 -9.15
C SER A 62 12.16 10.09 -8.48
N ARG A 63 12.81 9.06 -7.89
CA ARG A 63 14.03 9.21 -7.07
C ARG A 63 15.18 8.31 -7.49
N GLY A 64 14.94 7.39 -8.45
CA GLY A 64 15.90 6.34 -8.76
C GLY A 64 16.13 5.41 -7.58
N VAL A 65 17.34 4.91 -7.41
CA VAL A 65 17.72 4.03 -6.29
C VAL A 65 17.77 4.83 -4.99
N ILE A 66 16.98 4.41 -4.00
CA ILE A 66 16.89 5.02 -2.66
C ILE A 66 17.85 4.31 -1.71
N ALA A 67 17.99 2.99 -1.83
CA ALA A 67 18.85 2.16 -1.02
C ALA A 67 19.63 1.20 -1.93
N GLU A 68 20.91 1.46 -2.14
CA GLU A 68 21.82 0.59 -2.92
C GLU A 68 21.92 -0.79 -2.25
N ASN A 69 22.29 -0.80 -0.97
CA ASN A 69 22.15 -1.96 -0.11
C ASN A 69 20.72 -1.97 0.48
N PHE A 70 19.96 -3.03 0.19
CA PHE A 70 18.56 -3.15 0.59
C PHE A 70 18.35 -4.43 1.45
N PRO A 71 18.77 -4.41 2.71
CA PRO A 71 18.55 -5.52 3.64
C PRO A 71 17.11 -5.51 4.15
N TYR A 72 16.14 -5.81 3.26
CA TYR A 72 14.71 -5.64 3.49
C TYR A 72 14.19 -6.38 4.74
N LEU A 73 14.75 -7.52 5.10
CA LEU A 73 14.36 -8.24 6.31
C LEU A 73 14.79 -7.49 7.58
N GLN A 74 16.00 -6.92 7.58
CA GLN A 74 16.46 -6.08 8.68
C GLN A 74 15.59 -4.82 8.78
N ILE A 75 15.34 -4.15 7.66
CA ILE A 75 14.49 -2.95 7.61
C ILE A 75 13.09 -3.24 8.18
N ALA A 76 12.47 -4.37 7.79
CA ALA A 76 11.16 -4.75 8.28
C ALA A 76 11.15 -5.04 9.80
N ARG A 77 12.20 -5.70 10.32
CA ARG A 77 12.38 -5.90 11.77
C ARG A 77 12.58 -4.59 12.52
N GLU A 78 13.35 -3.66 11.95
CA GLU A 78 13.54 -2.32 12.51
C GLU A 78 12.22 -1.55 12.56
N TYR A 79 11.38 -1.62 11.51
CA TYR A 79 10.03 -1.03 11.52
C TYR A 79 9.14 -1.63 12.61
N GLN A 80 9.14 -2.96 12.76
CA GLN A 80 8.41 -3.61 13.83
C GLN A 80 8.90 -3.18 15.20
N SER A 81 10.21 -3.16 15.42
CA SER A 81 10.82 -2.75 16.69
C SER A 81 10.60 -1.26 17.00
N ALA A 82 10.47 -0.43 15.96
CA ALA A 82 10.15 0.99 16.08
C ALA A 82 8.67 1.22 16.43
N GLY A 83 7.80 0.20 16.31
CA GLY A 83 6.38 0.29 16.60
C GLY A 83 5.54 0.73 15.40
N ALA A 84 5.95 0.44 14.15
CA ALA A 84 5.09 0.59 12.98
C ALA A 84 3.81 -0.25 13.14
N ASP A 85 2.72 0.19 12.51
CA ASP A 85 1.43 -0.49 12.59
C ASP A 85 1.24 -1.49 11.44
N ALA A 86 1.87 -1.22 10.29
CA ALA A 86 1.91 -2.10 9.13
C ALA A 86 3.19 -1.87 8.30
N VAL A 87 3.49 -2.83 7.43
CA VAL A 87 4.59 -2.72 6.45
C VAL A 87 4.01 -2.72 5.04
N SER A 88 4.39 -1.73 4.23
CA SER A 88 4.15 -1.72 2.78
C SER A 88 5.38 -2.28 2.07
N VAL A 89 5.20 -3.24 1.17
CA VAL A 89 6.30 -3.90 0.46
C VAL A 89 6.13 -3.75 -1.04
N LEU A 90 7.08 -3.05 -1.68
CA LEU A 90 7.09 -2.91 -3.13
C LEU A 90 7.43 -4.25 -3.77
N THR A 91 6.56 -4.73 -4.67
CA THR A 91 6.80 -5.95 -5.44
C THR A 91 7.03 -5.69 -6.93
N GLU A 92 6.78 -4.47 -7.42
CA GLU A 92 7.04 -4.10 -8.82
C GLU A 92 8.56 -4.15 -9.12
N PRO A 93 9.01 -5.00 -10.11
CA PRO A 93 10.45 -5.31 -10.23
C PRO A 93 11.24 -4.32 -11.08
N LYS A 94 10.62 -3.61 -12.03
CA LYS A 94 11.33 -2.84 -13.07
C LYS A 94 11.72 -1.43 -12.61
N TRP A 95 10.79 -0.69 -12.02
CA TRP A 95 11.01 0.71 -11.62
C TRP A 95 11.20 0.88 -10.13
N PHE A 96 10.62 -0.02 -9.34
CA PHE A 96 10.77 0.00 -7.87
C PHE A 96 11.83 -0.99 -7.38
N LEU A 97 12.35 -1.85 -8.25
CA LEU A 97 13.30 -2.92 -7.93
C LEU A 97 12.79 -3.80 -6.78
N GLY A 98 11.46 -3.99 -6.76
CA GLY A 98 10.74 -4.82 -5.82
C GLY A 98 10.81 -6.31 -6.20
N SER A 99 10.18 -7.15 -5.38
CA SER A 99 10.07 -8.59 -5.65
C SER A 99 8.98 -9.22 -4.79
N ASP A 100 8.26 -10.18 -5.32
CA ASP A 100 7.34 -11.05 -4.57
C ASP A 100 8.07 -11.83 -3.46
N ARG A 101 9.33 -12.16 -3.68
CA ARG A 101 10.20 -12.74 -2.66
C ARG A 101 10.34 -11.82 -1.44
N HIS A 102 10.51 -10.50 -1.65
CA HIS A 102 10.60 -9.55 -0.54
C HIS A 102 9.34 -9.59 0.32
N LEU A 103 8.16 -9.59 -0.30
CA LEU A 103 6.89 -9.65 0.41
C LEU A 103 6.75 -10.95 1.21
N ARG A 104 7.00 -12.09 0.59
CA ARG A 104 6.91 -13.40 1.25
C ARG A 104 7.83 -13.48 2.47
N GLU A 105 9.10 -13.19 2.28
CA GLU A 105 10.08 -13.32 3.36
C GLU A 105 9.85 -12.29 4.48
N ILE A 106 9.36 -11.08 4.17
CA ILE A 106 8.96 -10.10 5.20
C ILE A 106 7.74 -10.61 5.96
N ALA A 107 6.70 -11.10 5.27
CA ALA A 107 5.49 -11.60 5.92
C ALA A 107 5.76 -12.80 6.85
N GLU A 108 6.74 -13.63 6.51
CA GLU A 108 7.22 -14.73 7.37
C GLU A 108 8.10 -14.25 8.55
N THR A 109 8.71 -13.06 8.43
CA THR A 109 9.72 -12.57 9.39
C THR A 109 9.13 -11.67 10.47
N VAL A 110 8.11 -10.88 10.16
CA VAL A 110 7.49 -9.92 11.10
C VAL A 110 6.04 -10.28 11.40
N SER A 111 5.57 -9.87 12.59
CA SER A 111 4.16 -10.04 12.97
C SER A 111 3.26 -8.92 12.43
N LEU A 112 3.83 -7.86 11.85
CA LEU A 112 3.08 -6.74 11.28
C LEU A 112 2.29 -7.19 10.05
N PRO A 113 1.06 -6.66 9.83
CA PRO A 113 0.33 -6.89 8.59
C PRO A 113 1.08 -6.26 7.41
N CYS A 114 1.20 -7.02 6.31
CA CYS A 114 1.92 -6.59 5.12
C CYS A 114 0.96 -6.18 3.99
N LEU A 115 1.17 -5.00 3.42
CA LEU A 115 0.53 -4.53 2.21
C LEU A 115 1.40 -4.90 1.00
N ARG A 116 0.85 -5.64 0.02
CA ARG A 116 1.46 -5.74 -1.30
C ARG A 116 1.29 -4.42 -2.04
N LYS A 117 2.35 -3.68 -2.21
CA LYS A 117 2.37 -2.41 -2.95
C LYS A 117 2.82 -2.69 -4.38
N ASP A 118 1.86 -2.81 -5.28
CA ASP A 118 2.06 -3.11 -6.71
C ASP A 118 0.89 -2.49 -7.51
N PHE A 119 0.96 -2.58 -8.82
CA PHE A 119 -0.08 -2.12 -9.75
C PHE A 119 -1.02 -3.29 -10.05
N THR A 120 -2.01 -3.52 -9.20
CA THR A 120 -2.96 -4.63 -9.31
C THR A 120 -3.91 -4.36 -10.49
N VAL A 121 -3.75 -5.12 -11.58
CA VAL A 121 -4.51 -4.98 -12.84
C VAL A 121 -5.35 -6.20 -13.17
N ASP A 122 -5.19 -7.28 -12.39
CA ASP A 122 -5.83 -8.57 -12.63
C ASP A 122 -6.10 -9.31 -11.32
N GLU A 123 -7.17 -10.11 -11.26
CA GLU A 123 -7.50 -10.93 -10.08
C GLU A 123 -6.38 -11.92 -9.71
N TYR A 124 -5.60 -12.36 -10.69
CA TYR A 124 -4.44 -13.21 -10.47
C TYR A 124 -3.51 -12.66 -9.40
N MET A 125 -3.24 -11.35 -9.46
CA MET A 125 -2.35 -10.67 -8.49
C MET A 125 -2.91 -10.67 -7.07
N ILE A 126 -4.25 -10.71 -6.91
CA ILE A 126 -4.90 -10.78 -5.60
C ILE A 126 -4.74 -12.18 -5.00
N TYR A 127 -4.95 -13.25 -5.79
CA TYR A 127 -4.67 -14.61 -5.35
C TYR A 127 -3.19 -14.81 -5.02
N GLU A 128 -2.31 -14.28 -5.86
CA GLU A 128 -0.86 -14.31 -5.65
C GLU A 128 -0.47 -13.59 -4.35
N ALA A 129 -1.03 -12.40 -4.08
CA ALA A 129 -0.80 -11.68 -2.83
C ALA A 129 -1.18 -12.51 -1.60
N LYS A 130 -2.31 -13.24 -1.67
CA LYS A 130 -2.73 -14.17 -0.61
C LYS A 130 -1.70 -15.26 -0.37
N LEU A 131 -1.18 -15.88 -1.43
CA LEU A 131 -0.17 -16.94 -1.34
C LEU A 131 1.20 -16.44 -0.86
N LEU A 132 1.49 -15.16 -1.07
CA LEU A 132 2.71 -14.49 -0.59
C LEU A 132 2.61 -14.04 0.87
N GLY A 133 1.46 -14.25 1.54
CA GLY A 133 1.25 -13.87 2.93
C GLY A 133 0.89 -12.39 3.15
N ALA A 134 0.47 -11.68 2.10
CA ALA A 134 -0.06 -10.33 2.26
C ALA A 134 -1.30 -10.32 3.15
N SER A 135 -1.48 -9.23 3.89
CA SER A 135 -2.69 -8.93 4.66
C SER A 135 -3.58 -7.91 3.93
N ALA A 136 -2.99 -7.21 2.96
CA ALA A 136 -3.68 -6.22 2.14
C ALA A 136 -3.05 -6.12 0.74
N VAL A 137 -3.84 -5.64 -0.22
CA VAL A 137 -3.40 -5.27 -1.57
C VAL A 137 -3.73 -3.81 -1.87
N LEU A 138 -2.99 -3.22 -2.81
CA LEU A 138 -3.26 -1.90 -3.36
C LEU A 138 -4.18 -2.03 -4.58
N LEU A 139 -5.25 -1.26 -4.61
CA LEU A 139 -6.13 -1.08 -5.78
C LEU A 139 -6.11 0.40 -6.15
N ILE A 140 -5.77 0.73 -7.39
CA ILE A 140 -5.58 2.12 -7.84
C ILE A 140 -6.73 2.51 -8.77
N CYS A 141 -7.54 3.50 -8.39
CA CYS A 141 -8.69 3.94 -9.18
C CYS A 141 -8.32 4.34 -10.62
N SER A 142 -7.19 5.03 -10.78
CA SER A 142 -6.75 5.53 -12.10
C SER A 142 -6.44 4.43 -13.13
N ILE A 143 -6.28 3.17 -12.73
CA ILE A 143 -5.95 2.05 -13.65
C ILE A 143 -7.02 0.96 -13.70
N LEU A 144 -8.08 1.09 -12.92
CA LEU A 144 -9.18 0.14 -12.83
C LEU A 144 -10.49 0.79 -13.30
N SER A 145 -11.34 0.02 -13.96
CA SER A 145 -12.74 0.42 -14.15
C SER A 145 -13.50 0.27 -12.84
N SER A 146 -14.65 0.97 -12.71
CA SER A 146 -15.53 0.86 -11.54
C SER A 146 -16.03 -0.58 -11.32
N GLN A 147 -16.20 -1.35 -12.40
CA GLN A 147 -16.56 -2.76 -12.32
C GLN A 147 -15.42 -3.60 -11.75
N GLN A 148 -14.20 -3.47 -12.29
CA GLN A 148 -13.03 -4.18 -11.80
C GLN A 148 -12.75 -3.86 -10.32
N LEU A 149 -12.83 -2.57 -9.93
CA LEU A 149 -12.62 -2.17 -8.54
C LEU A 149 -13.61 -2.89 -7.61
N ARG A 150 -14.89 -2.96 -7.97
CA ARG A 150 -15.90 -3.66 -7.19
C ARG A 150 -15.64 -5.17 -7.10
N GLU A 151 -15.32 -5.80 -8.23
CA GLU A 151 -15.01 -7.24 -8.28
C GLU A 151 -13.77 -7.58 -7.44
N TYR A 152 -12.73 -6.74 -7.50
CA TYR A 152 -11.50 -6.95 -6.73
C TYR A 152 -11.69 -6.70 -5.23
N LEU A 153 -12.52 -5.74 -4.85
CA LEU A 153 -12.90 -5.54 -3.44
C LEU A 153 -13.65 -6.77 -2.89
N GLN A 154 -14.60 -7.31 -3.65
CA GLN A 154 -15.31 -8.53 -3.27
C GLN A 154 -14.37 -9.73 -3.16
N LEU A 155 -13.45 -9.89 -4.09
CA LEU A 155 -12.45 -10.96 -4.06
C LEU A 155 -11.54 -10.83 -2.82
N CYS A 156 -11.06 -9.61 -2.52
CA CYS A 156 -10.28 -9.35 -1.31
C CYS A 156 -11.06 -9.77 -0.06
N GLU A 157 -12.34 -9.42 0.05
CA GLU A 157 -13.18 -9.79 1.17
C GLU A 157 -13.36 -11.32 1.30
N GLN A 158 -13.56 -12.02 0.18
CA GLN A 158 -13.66 -13.49 0.15
C GLN A 158 -12.39 -14.15 0.70
N LEU A 159 -11.21 -13.64 0.32
CA LEU A 159 -9.91 -14.14 0.74
C LEU A 159 -9.48 -13.65 2.14
N GLY A 160 -10.22 -12.71 2.73
CA GLY A 160 -9.88 -12.07 3.99
C GLY A 160 -8.68 -11.12 3.90
N LEU A 161 -8.44 -10.57 2.71
CA LEU A 161 -7.50 -9.48 2.49
C LEU A 161 -8.18 -8.13 2.69
N SER A 162 -7.46 -7.16 3.22
CA SER A 162 -7.86 -5.76 3.13
C SER A 162 -7.49 -5.20 1.75
N ALA A 163 -8.18 -4.15 1.31
CA ALA A 163 -7.81 -3.40 0.11
C ALA A 163 -7.58 -1.93 0.49
N LEU A 164 -6.39 -1.41 0.23
CA LEU A 164 -6.11 0.01 0.23
C LEU A 164 -6.43 0.55 -1.16
N VAL A 165 -7.50 1.35 -1.26
CA VAL A 165 -7.95 1.92 -2.53
C VAL A 165 -7.32 3.30 -2.70
N GLU A 166 -6.34 3.40 -3.59
CA GLU A 166 -5.61 4.64 -3.87
C GLU A 166 -6.41 5.56 -4.79
N THR A 167 -6.55 6.82 -4.40
CA THR A 167 -7.29 7.87 -5.08
C THR A 167 -6.46 9.15 -5.19
N HIS A 168 -6.71 9.97 -6.24
CA HIS A 168 -5.97 11.21 -6.51
C HIS A 168 -6.87 12.44 -6.59
N ASP A 169 -8.17 12.26 -6.86
CA ASP A 169 -9.14 13.32 -7.02
C ASP A 169 -10.54 12.92 -6.49
N GLU A 170 -11.47 13.88 -6.55
CA GLU A 170 -12.84 13.74 -6.06
C GLU A 170 -13.62 12.65 -6.81
N GLY A 171 -13.40 12.54 -8.12
CA GLY A 171 -14.07 11.52 -8.94
C GLY A 171 -13.63 10.10 -8.55
N GLU A 172 -12.33 9.92 -8.27
CA GLU A 172 -11.77 8.66 -7.80
C GLU A 172 -12.22 8.31 -6.37
N VAL A 173 -12.36 9.31 -5.48
CA VAL A 173 -12.95 9.10 -4.14
C VAL A 173 -14.40 8.65 -4.28
N GLY A 174 -15.20 9.31 -5.13
CA GLY A 174 -16.57 8.90 -5.40
C GLY A 174 -16.67 7.48 -5.98
N MET A 175 -15.77 7.11 -6.90
CA MET A 175 -15.68 5.76 -7.46
C MET A 175 -15.34 4.72 -6.38
N ALA A 176 -14.39 5.01 -5.50
CA ALA A 176 -13.99 4.13 -4.40
C ALA A 176 -15.15 3.90 -3.41
N LEU A 177 -15.84 4.95 -3.02
CA LEU A 177 -17.00 4.88 -2.13
C LEU A 177 -18.15 4.08 -2.75
N ALA A 178 -18.47 4.34 -4.02
CA ALA A 178 -19.52 3.61 -4.75
C ALA A 178 -19.18 2.12 -4.95
N ALA A 179 -17.90 1.76 -4.96
CA ALA A 179 -17.45 0.38 -5.02
C ALA A 179 -17.47 -0.32 -3.65
N GLY A 180 -17.66 0.41 -2.54
CA GLY A 180 -17.68 -0.12 -1.18
C GLY A 180 -16.29 -0.21 -0.52
N ALA A 181 -15.36 0.67 -0.89
CA ALA A 181 -14.05 0.74 -0.25
C ALA A 181 -14.18 1.06 1.25
N ARG A 182 -13.48 0.29 2.09
CA ARG A 182 -13.40 0.52 3.54
C ARG A 182 -12.13 1.25 3.97
N ILE A 183 -11.13 1.28 3.10
CA ILE A 183 -9.87 1.99 3.32
C ILE A 183 -9.56 2.76 2.04
N ILE A 184 -9.55 4.08 2.13
CA ILE A 184 -9.23 4.97 1.01
C ILE A 184 -7.88 5.63 1.29
N GLY A 185 -6.95 5.47 0.35
CA GLY A 185 -5.66 6.14 0.34
C GLY A 185 -5.71 7.35 -0.59
N VAL A 186 -5.41 8.54 -0.07
CA VAL A 186 -5.21 9.72 -0.91
C VAL A 186 -3.72 9.88 -1.17
N ASN A 187 -3.35 9.71 -2.45
CA ASN A 187 -1.97 9.90 -2.85
C ASN A 187 -1.71 11.38 -3.21
N ASN A 188 -0.92 12.05 -2.38
CA ASN A 188 -0.51 13.44 -2.58
C ASN A 188 0.50 13.61 -3.72
N ARG A 189 1.00 12.52 -4.29
CA ARG A 189 1.93 12.57 -5.42
C ARG A 189 1.18 12.47 -6.74
N ASN A 190 1.32 13.50 -7.57
CA ASN A 190 0.88 13.45 -8.96
C ASN A 190 1.81 12.50 -9.74
N LEU A 191 1.24 11.43 -10.31
CA LEU A 191 2.02 10.44 -11.06
C LEU A 191 2.41 10.89 -12.47
N ARG A 192 1.99 12.09 -12.91
CA ARG A 192 2.36 12.64 -14.23
C ARG A 192 3.68 13.40 -14.18
N ASP A 193 3.89 14.19 -13.12
CA ASP A 193 5.06 15.09 -12.94
C ASP A 193 5.83 14.86 -11.64
N PHE A 194 5.36 13.93 -10.79
CA PHE A 194 5.90 13.56 -9.48
C PHE A 194 5.87 14.69 -8.44
N SER A 195 5.17 15.80 -8.68
CA SER A 195 4.93 16.82 -7.68
C SER A 195 4.16 16.23 -6.48
N VAL A 196 4.35 16.83 -5.32
CA VAL A 196 3.67 16.40 -4.08
C VAL A 196 2.93 17.61 -3.51
N ASP A 197 1.62 17.48 -3.42
CA ASP A 197 0.71 18.46 -2.84
C ASP A 197 0.00 17.84 -1.62
N THR A 198 0.49 18.13 -0.42
CA THR A 198 -0.08 17.61 0.83
C THR A 198 -1.46 18.16 1.15
N GLU A 199 -1.85 19.30 0.57
CA GLU A 199 -3.20 19.85 0.70
C GLU A 199 -4.25 18.99 -0.02
N ASN A 200 -3.84 18.10 -0.93
CA ASN A 200 -4.74 17.15 -1.55
C ASN A 200 -5.44 16.25 -0.52
N SER A 201 -4.70 15.74 0.46
CA SER A 201 -5.26 14.97 1.56
C SER A 201 -6.32 15.76 2.35
N ARG A 202 -6.06 17.03 2.66
CA ARG A 202 -7.01 17.90 3.37
C ARG A 202 -8.28 18.11 2.56
N ARG A 203 -8.14 18.43 1.28
CA ARG A 203 -9.25 18.69 0.35
C ARG A 203 -10.16 17.47 0.17
N LEU A 204 -9.56 16.29 -0.03
CA LEU A 204 -10.33 15.06 -0.28
C LEU A 204 -10.88 14.41 1.00
N ARG A 205 -10.29 14.71 2.17
CA ARG A 205 -10.79 14.17 3.45
C ARG A 205 -12.25 14.50 3.71
N GLU A 206 -12.71 15.68 3.31
CA GLU A 206 -14.09 16.14 3.51
C GLU A 206 -15.13 15.26 2.79
N GLN A 207 -14.72 14.53 1.75
CA GLN A 207 -15.59 13.66 0.97
C GLN A 207 -15.57 12.20 1.47
N ILE A 208 -14.65 11.85 2.36
CA ILE A 208 -14.51 10.49 2.89
C ILE A 208 -15.30 10.38 4.20
N PRO A 209 -16.35 9.52 4.27
CA PRO A 209 -17.13 9.32 5.48
C PRO A 209 -16.29 8.83 6.67
N ALA A 210 -16.71 9.16 7.89
CA ALA A 210 -15.95 8.85 9.11
C ALA A 210 -15.80 7.34 9.37
N GLU A 211 -16.68 6.51 8.83
CA GLU A 211 -16.64 5.04 8.92
C GLU A 211 -15.62 4.40 7.96
N VAL A 212 -15.13 5.15 6.96
CA VAL A 212 -14.12 4.72 6.01
C VAL A 212 -12.76 5.19 6.48
N LEU A 213 -11.82 4.26 6.62
CA LEU A 213 -10.46 4.58 7.04
C LEU A 213 -9.75 5.43 5.98
N PHE A 214 -9.21 6.55 6.41
CA PHE A 214 -8.49 7.49 5.57
C PHE A 214 -6.98 7.36 5.76
N VAL A 215 -6.27 7.04 4.69
CA VAL A 215 -4.80 6.93 4.65
C VAL A 215 -4.24 8.06 3.78
N SER A 216 -3.33 8.86 4.32
CA SER A 216 -2.57 9.83 3.51
C SER A 216 -1.28 9.19 3.01
N GLU A 217 -1.05 9.25 1.70
CA GLU A 217 0.13 8.69 1.05
C GLU A 217 1.00 9.79 0.45
N SER A 218 2.29 9.66 0.57
CA SER A 218 3.31 10.63 0.11
C SER A 218 3.32 11.96 0.86
N GLY A 219 4.51 12.53 1.05
CA GLY A 219 4.69 13.90 1.54
C GLY A 219 5.09 14.02 3.00
N VAL A 220 4.91 13.00 3.84
CA VAL A 220 5.27 13.07 5.28
C VAL A 220 6.79 13.00 5.47
N LYS A 221 7.38 14.06 6.02
CA LYS A 221 8.82 14.17 6.28
C LYS A 221 9.14 14.54 7.72
N THR A 222 8.26 15.26 8.40
CA THR A 222 8.47 15.84 9.73
C THR A 222 7.31 15.54 10.67
N ALA A 223 7.53 15.77 11.98
CA ALA A 223 6.48 15.69 12.98
C ALA A 223 5.33 16.67 12.70
N ALA A 224 5.62 17.84 12.13
CA ALA A 224 4.61 18.82 11.75
C ALA A 224 3.69 18.31 10.64
N ASP A 225 4.24 17.62 9.61
CA ASP A 225 3.42 17.01 8.57
C ASP A 225 2.47 15.95 9.15
N ALA A 226 2.99 15.10 10.05
CA ALA A 226 2.16 14.10 10.71
C ALA A 226 1.11 14.71 11.64
N ALA A 227 1.43 15.82 12.31
CA ALA A 227 0.48 16.56 13.15
C ALA A 227 -0.66 17.14 12.31
N ALA A 228 -0.35 17.77 11.17
CA ALA A 228 -1.36 18.32 10.25
C ALA A 228 -2.32 17.23 9.73
N LEU A 229 -1.82 16.02 9.48
CA LEU A 229 -2.68 14.89 9.07
C LEU A 229 -3.58 14.37 10.20
N ARG A 230 -3.09 14.38 11.46
CA ARG A 230 -3.94 14.08 12.62
C ARG A 230 -5.08 15.11 12.77
N GLU A 231 -4.79 16.40 12.57
CA GLU A 231 -5.79 17.47 12.68
C GLU A 231 -6.93 17.32 11.68
N ILE A 232 -6.66 16.82 10.48
CA ILE A 232 -7.69 16.54 9.48
C ILE A 232 -8.36 15.17 9.66
N GLY A 233 -8.00 14.42 10.70
CA GLY A 233 -8.61 13.13 11.02
C GLY A 233 -8.14 12.00 10.10
N ALA A 234 -6.85 11.96 9.73
CA ALA A 234 -6.28 10.79 9.07
C ALA A 234 -6.13 9.64 10.08
N ASP A 235 -6.55 8.44 9.67
CA ASP A 235 -6.40 7.21 10.46
C ASP A 235 -4.98 6.65 10.33
N ALA A 236 -4.39 6.80 9.16
CA ALA A 236 -3.03 6.33 8.91
C ALA A 236 -2.27 7.20 7.89
N VAL A 237 -0.95 7.04 7.92
CA VAL A 237 -0.03 7.58 6.90
C VAL A 237 0.84 6.47 6.33
N LEU A 238 1.10 6.52 5.02
CA LEU A 238 2.07 5.66 4.37
C LEU A 238 3.36 6.45 4.14
N VAL A 239 4.45 6.02 4.81
CA VAL A 239 5.73 6.71 4.83
C VAL A 239 6.83 5.81 4.26
N GLY A 240 7.36 6.19 3.10
CA GLY A 240 8.43 5.46 2.43
C GLY A 240 9.80 6.13 2.55
N GLU A 241 10.07 7.15 1.73
CA GLU A 241 11.40 7.75 1.60
C GLU A 241 12.01 8.22 2.93
N THR A 242 11.20 8.90 3.76
CA THR A 242 11.65 9.38 5.09
C THR A 242 12.13 8.23 5.97
N MET A 243 11.34 7.16 6.06
CA MET A 243 11.70 6.00 6.85
C MET A 243 12.87 5.21 6.26
N MET A 244 12.94 5.08 4.93
CA MET A 244 14.07 4.40 4.26
C MET A 244 15.40 5.12 4.49
N ARG A 245 15.40 6.46 4.45
CA ARG A 245 16.62 7.28 4.62
C ARG A 245 17.01 7.47 6.08
N ALA A 246 16.14 7.24 7.05
CA ALA A 246 16.44 7.39 8.46
C ALA A 246 17.56 6.39 8.88
N LYS A 247 18.60 6.88 9.55
CA LYS A 247 19.64 6.03 10.14
C LYS A 247 19.12 5.23 11.32
N ASP A 248 18.28 5.85 12.13
CA ASP A 248 17.57 5.25 13.26
C ASP A 248 16.05 5.30 12.98
N LYS A 249 15.47 4.14 12.64
CA LYS A 249 14.04 4.00 12.33
C LYS A 249 13.17 4.26 13.56
N ARG A 250 13.65 3.89 14.75
CA ARG A 250 12.92 4.07 16.00
C ARG A 250 12.83 5.56 16.36
N ALA A 251 13.96 6.27 16.32
CA ALA A 251 13.99 7.71 16.59
C ALA A 251 13.12 8.46 15.58
N MET A 252 13.22 8.16 14.28
CA MET A 252 12.42 8.80 13.25
C MET A 252 10.92 8.56 13.45
N LEU A 253 10.50 7.33 13.71
CA LEU A 253 9.09 7.03 13.92
C LEU A 253 8.55 7.68 15.20
N ALA A 254 9.35 7.73 16.27
CA ALA A 254 9.01 8.44 17.51
C ALA A 254 8.82 9.95 17.26
N GLU A 255 9.73 10.57 16.48
CA GLU A 255 9.61 11.97 16.06
C GLU A 255 8.31 12.22 15.29
N LEU A 256 8.02 11.39 14.25
CA LEU A 256 6.79 11.50 13.47
C LEU A 256 5.52 11.31 14.33
N ARG A 257 5.60 10.49 15.38
CA ARG A 257 4.52 10.33 16.37
C ARG A 257 4.37 11.51 17.30
N GLY A 258 5.31 12.45 17.31
CA GLY A 258 5.33 13.59 18.21
C GLY A 258 5.80 13.25 19.64
N ALA A 259 6.47 12.10 19.82
CA ALA A 259 7.16 11.79 21.07
C ALA A 259 8.41 12.68 21.18
N LYS A 260 8.57 13.36 22.32
CA LYS A 260 9.77 14.14 22.65
C LYS A 260 10.90 13.25 23.09
#